data_d60684e22af60f55038ad5c09af7d30a
#
_entry.id   d60684e22af60f55038ad5c09af7d30a
#
_cell.length_a   1.000
_cell.length_b   1.000
_cell.length_c   1.000
_cell.angle_alpha   90.00
_cell.angle_beta   90.00
_cell.angle_gamma   90.00
#
_symmetry.space_group_name_H-M   'P 1'
#
loop_
_entity.id
_entity.type
_entity.pdbx_description
1 polymer ?
#
loop_
_entity_poly.entity_id
_entity_poly.type
_entity_poly.pdbx_seq_one_letter_code
_entity_poly.pdbx_strand_id
1 'polypeptide(L)'
;MKIVSSVAELNSLQNVSAEDLILVDNDKQVYYCKDGELTPISSDANLNLSLYDLNKNIISQLEPLDLNEIGEKMSLFKDFYNKTDNKHYMLLCKEYNYYTIFEYEHMLQFPDFAGAVSNIISELGDVYSIENDSTGGALEIWIKPEGEETPLVFYLFPYD
;
A
#
# COMPACT_ATOMS: atom_id res chain seq x y z
N MET A 1 10.11 -7.57 1.35
CA MET A 1 9.47 -8.69 0.62
C MET A 1 9.83 -8.60 -0.85
N LYS A 2 10.10 -9.73 -1.49
CA LYS A 2 10.35 -9.82 -2.93
C LYS A 2 9.18 -10.55 -3.60
N ILE A 3 8.88 -10.21 -4.84
CA ILE A 3 7.84 -10.85 -5.62
C ILE A 3 8.48 -11.38 -6.90
N VAL A 4 8.23 -12.63 -7.22
CA VAL A 4 8.66 -13.26 -8.45
C VAL A 4 7.46 -13.88 -9.17
N SER A 5 7.52 -13.97 -10.48
CA SER A 5 6.39 -14.46 -11.27
C SER A 5 6.26 -15.99 -11.24
N SER A 6 7.36 -16.69 -11.03
CA SER A 6 7.41 -18.14 -11.13
C SER A 6 8.48 -18.78 -10.25
N VAL A 7 8.38 -20.09 -10.04
CA VAL A 7 9.38 -20.89 -9.33
C VAL A 7 10.73 -20.85 -10.07
N ALA A 8 10.74 -20.77 -11.39
CA ALA A 8 11.99 -20.66 -12.16
C ALA A 8 12.73 -19.35 -11.84
N GLU A 9 11.99 -18.24 -11.73
CA GLU A 9 12.56 -16.96 -11.32
C GLU A 9 13.02 -17.00 -9.86
N LEU A 10 12.25 -17.63 -8.97
CA LEU A 10 12.62 -17.84 -7.57
C LEU A 10 14.01 -18.53 -7.46
N ASN A 11 14.21 -19.60 -8.22
CA ASN A 11 15.44 -20.36 -8.20
C ASN A 11 16.64 -19.60 -8.81
N SER A 12 16.38 -18.53 -9.56
CA SER A 12 17.43 -17.67 -10.16
C SER A 12 17.83 -16.51 -9.26
N LEU A 13 17.12 -16.27 -8.14
CA LEU A 13 17.42 -15.18 -7.23
C LEU A 13 18.80 -15.33 -6.60
N GLN A 14 19.57 -14.26 -6.65
CA GLN A 14 20.85 -14.13 -5.95
C GLN A 14 20.66 -13.19 -4.75
N ASN A 15 21.45 -13.40 -3.72
CA ASN A 15 21.46 -12.55 -2.52
C ASN A 15 20.13 -12.53 -1.75
N VAL A 16 19.53 -13.68 -1.53
CA VAL A 16 18.38 -13.84 -0.64
C VAL A 16 18.88 -13.92 0.80
N SER A 17 18.41 -13.04 1.66
CA SER A 17 18.77 -13.03 3.07
C SER A 17 17.80 -13.87 3.90
N ALA A 18 18.22 -14.24 5.13
CA ALA A 18 17.41 -15.03 6.05
C ALA A 18 16.08 -14.34 6.48
N GLU A 19 15.93 -13.05 6.22
CA GLU A 19 14.75 -12.26 6.56
C GLU A 19 13.85 -12.00 5.35
N ASP A 20 14.25 -12.46 4.16
CA ASP A 20 13.46 -12.22 2.96
C ASP A 20 12.24 -13.13 2.90
N LEU A 21 11.08 -12.52 2.75
CA LEU A 21 9.85 -13.18 2.32
C LEU A 21 9.70 -13.01 0.80
N ILE A 22 9.39 -14.11 0.11
CA ILE A 22 9.26 -14.13 -1.35
C ILE A 22 7.90 -14.74 -1.71
N LEU A 23 7.09 -13.97 -2.42
CA LEU A 23 5.85 -14.46 -3.00
C LEU A 23 6.10 -14.90 -4.44
N VAL A 24 5.73 -16.13 -4.77
CA VAL A 24 5.65 -16.63 -6.15
C VAL A 24 4.22 -16.40 -6.63
N ASP A 25 4.04 -15.42 -7.52
CA ASP A 25 2.71 -14.92 -7.89
C ASP A 25 1.86 -15.97 -8.61
N ASN A 26 2.44 -16.76 -9.50
CA ASN A 26 1.69 -17.80 -10.23
C ASN A 26 1.13 -18.87 -9.30
N ASP A 27 1.88 -19.27 -8.30
CA ASP A 27 1.49 -20.38 -7.40
C ASP A 27 0.85 -19.85 -6.10
N LYS A 28 0.89 -18.52 -5.89
CA LYS A 28 0.43 -17.88 -4.64
C LYS A 28 1.10 -18.46 -3.38
N GLN A 29 2.31 -18.99 -3.55
CA GLN A 29 3.10 -19.60 -2.49
C GLN A 29 4.11 -18.60 -1.95
N VAL A 30 4.19 -18.50 -0.63
CA VAL A 30 5.19 -17.68 0.06
C VAL A 30 6.33 -18.55 0.55
N TYR A 31 7.54 -18.08 0.31
CA TYR A 31 8.78 -18.72 0.75
C TYR A 31 9.54 -17.79 1.70
N TYR A 32 10.27 -18.38 2.62
CA TYR A 32 11.27 -17.67 3.40
C TYR A 32 12.62 -18.33 3.27
N CYS A 33 13.69 -17.56 3.41
CA CYS A 33 15.04 -18.07 3.40
C CYS A 33 15.44 -18.46 4.82
N LYS A 34 15.82 -19.73 5.01
CA LYS A 34 16.38 -20.22 6.25
C LYS A 34 17.66 -21.02 5.94
N ASP A 35 18.74 -20.64 6.61
CA ASP A 35 20.06 -21.30 6.44
C ASP A 35 20.54 -21.38 4.97
N GLY A 36 20.17 -20.39 4.15
CA GLY A 36 20.46 -20.33 2.72
C GLY A 36 19.54 -21.17 1.84
N GLU A 37 18.54 -21.82 2.40
CA GLU A 37 17.54 -22.60 1.68
C GLU A 37 16.19 -21.88 1.67
N LEU A 38 15.49 -21.96 0.52
CA LEU A 38 14.13 -21.43 0.37
C LEU A 38 13.12 -22.48 0.83
N THR A 39 12.37 -22.14 1.86
CA THR A 39 11.36 -23.01 2.47
C THR A 39 9.97 -22.41 2.30
N PRO A 40 8.97 -23.16 1.81
CA PRO A 40 7.61 -22.68 1.80
C PRO A 40 7.10 -22.47 3.23
N ILE A 41 6.37 -21.38 3.46
CA ILE A 41 5.86 -21.02 4.80
C ILE A 41 4.82 -22.01 5.29
N SER A 42 4.10 -22.66 4.40
CA SER A 42 3.05 -23.61 4.75
C SER A 42 3.22 -24.89 3.97
N SER A 43 3.36 -26.00 4.67
CA SER A 43 3.18 -27.35 4.11
C SER A 43 1.70 -27.76 4.04
N ASP A 44 0.84 -27.08 4.79
CA ASP A 44 -0.61 -27.27 4.73
C ASP A 44 -1.17 -26.38 3.65
N ALA A 45 -1.19 -26.89 2.50
CA ALA A 45 -1.47 -26.45 1.15
C ALA A 45 -2.64 -25.48 0.89
N ASN A 46 -3.27 -24.85 1.87
CA ASN A 46 -4.46 -24.04 1.69
C ASN A 46 -4.29 -22.55 2.00
N LEU A 47 -3.08 -22.10 2.31
CA LEU A 47 -2.80 -20.67 2.42
C LEU A 47 -2.37 -20.10 1.06
N ASN A 48 -3.31 -20.05 0.12
CA ASN A 48 -3.21 -19.19 -1.04
C ASN A 48 -3.31 -17.73 -0.57
N LEU A 49 -2.25 -17.24 0.08
CA LEU A 49 -2.16 -15.84 0.42
C LEU A 49 -1.98 -15.05 -0.86
N SER A 50 -2.96 -14.21 -1.17
CA SER A 50 -2.76 -13.18 -2.20
C SER A 50 -1.71 -12.18 -1.72
N LEU A 51 -1.09 -11.46 -2.64
CA LEU A 51 -0.19 -10.35 -2.28
C LEU A 51 -0.89 -9.35 -1.35
N TYR A 52 -2.16 -9.09 -1.61
CA TYR A 52 -3.01 -8.23 -0.78
C TYR A 52 -3.08 -8.74 0.67
N ASP A 53 -3.39 -10.02 0.89
CA ASP A 53 -3.51 -10.59 2.23
C ASP A 53 -2.17 -10.57 2.97
N LEU A 54 -1.08 -10.82 2.28
CA LEU A 54 0.27 -10.76 2.85
C LEU A 54 0.63 -9.34 3.27
N ASN A 55 0.41 -8.34 2.41
CA ASN A 55 0.64 -6.94 2.73
C ASN A 55 -0.22 -6.47 3.90
N LYS A 56 -1.48 -6.84 3.92
CA LYS A 56 -2.41 -6.54 5.01
C LYS A 56 -1.91 -7.08 6.35
N ASN A 57 -1.43 -8.31 6.38
CA ASN A 57 -0.88 -8.93 7.58
C ASN A 57 0.41 -8.25 8.06
N ILE A 58 1.30 -7.88 7.15
CA ILE A 58 2.53 -7.15 7.48
C ILE A 58 2.19 -5.77 8.03
N ILE A 59 1.33 -5.02 7.35
CA ILE A 59 0.96 -3.66 7.72
C ILE A 59 0.24 -3.62 9.06
N SER A 60 -0.61 -4.61 9.37
CA SER A 60 -1.31 -4.68 10.66
C SER A 60 -0.38 -4.84 11.88
N GLN A 61 0.88 -5.22 11.66
CA GLN A 61 1.90 -5.34 12.70
C GLN A 61 2.73 -4.06 12.90
N LEU A 62 2.55 -3.06 12.05
CA LEU A 62 3.20 -1.75 12.16
C LEU A 62 2.47 -0.88 13.18
N GLU A 63 3.16 0.15 13.67
CA GLU A 63 2.52 1.22 14.42
C GLU A 63 1.86 2.21 13.44
N PRO A 64 0.69 2.75 13.78
CA PRO A 64 0.07 3.78 12.94
C PRO A 64 0.91 5.05 12.91
N LEU A 65 0.91 5.71 11.75
CA LEU A 65 1.59 6.99 11.56
C LEU A 65 0.84 8.11 12.30
N ASP A 66 1.57 8.99 12.97
CA ASP A 66 0.97 10.20 13.49
C ASP A 66 0.71 11.24 12.38
N LEU A 67 -0.01 12.32 12.70
CA LEU A 67 -0.39 13.34 11.72
C LEU A 67 0.83 14.02 11.07
N ASN A 68 1.92 14.21 11.80
CA ASN A 68 3.15 14.78 11.26
C ASN A 68 3.82 13.83 10.28
N GLU A 69 3.91 12.55 10.62
CA GLU A 69 4.44 11.49 9.74
C GLU A 69 3.62 11.35 8.47
N ILE A 70 2.29 11.40 8.57
CA ILE A 70 1.39 11.41 7.41
C ILE A 70 1.69 12.61 6.51
N GLY A 71 1.80 13.80 7.08
CA GLY A 71 2.12 15.04 6.36
C GLY A 71 3.47 14.98 5.67
N GLU A 72 4.51 14.48 6.34
CA GLU A 72 5.84 14.27 5.76
C GLU A 72 5.81 13.28 4.60
N LYS A 73 5.14 12.15 4.77
CA LYS A 73 4.96 11.15 3.71
C LYS A 73 4.22 11.72 2.50
N MET A 74 3.12 12.42 2.71
CA MET A 74 2.36 13.07 1.63
C MET A 74 3.21 14.11 0.91
N SER A 75 4.06 14.85 1.59
CA SER A 75 4.95 15.83 0.99
C SER A 75 6.00 15.22 0.06
N LEU A 76 6.39 13.96 0.28
CA LEU A 76 7.29 13.24 -0.64
C LEU A 76 6.66 12.97 -2.00
N PHE A 77 5.34 12.92 -2.07
CA PHE A 77 4.58 12.64 -3.30
C PHE A 77 4.03 13.89 -3.99
N LYS A 78 4.57 15.06 -3.66
CA LYS A 78 4.11 16.34 -4.24
C LYS A 78 4.07 16.36 -5.77
N ASP A 79 4.99 15.66 -6.43
CA ASP A 79 5.02 15.59 -7.90
C ASP A 79 3.86 14.77 -8.46
N PHE A 80 3.26 13.90 -7.65
CA PHE A 80 2.08 13.12 -8.02
C PHE A 80 0.85 14.02 -8.19
N TYR A 81 0.64 15.00 -7.31
CA TYR A 81 -0.54 15.85 -7.31
C TYR A 81 -0.28 17.30 -7.74
N ASN A 82 0.97 17.70 -7.99
CA ASN A 82 1.30 19.00 -8.58
C ASN A 82 1.23 19.00 -10.11
N LYS A 83 0.68 17.97 -10.73
CA LYS A 83 0.44 17.93 -12.17
C LYS A 83 -0.69 18.88 -12.52
N THR A 84 -0.36 19.96 -13.23
CA THR A 84 -1.29 21.05 -13.56
C THR A 84 -2.46 20.66 -14.46
N ASP A 85 -2.39 19.49 -15.09
CA ASP A 85 -3.40 19.00 -16.03
C ASP A 85 -4.53 18.21 -15.35
N ASN A 86 -4.34 17.78 -14.12
CA ASN A 86 -5.35 17.01 -13.39
C ASN A 86 -6.24 17.95 -12.56
N LYS A 87 -7.54 17.93 -12.85
CA LYS A 87 -8.53 18.75 -12.14
C LYS A 87 -9.11 18.09 -10.91
N HIS A 88 -9.13 16.76 -10.90
CA HIS A 88 -9.75 15.96 -9.84
C HIS A 88 -8.84 14.81 -9.42
N TYR A 89 -9.01 14.42 -8.18
CA TYR A 89 -8.42 13.22 -7.61
C TYR A 89 -9.50 12.40 -6.95
N MET A 90 -9.41 11.08 -7.04
CA MET A 90 -10.31 10.15 -6.38
C MET A 90 -9.56 9.37 -5.31
N LEU A 91 -10.15 9.27 -4.12
CA LEU A 91 -9.76 8.33 -3.08
C LEU A 91 -10.79 7.20 -3.05
N LEU A 92 -10.35 5.97 -3.24
CA LEU A 92 -11.20 4.80 -3.39
C LEU A 92 -10.74 3.65 -2.51
N CYS A 93 -11.65 3.03 -1.77
CA CYS A 93 -11.48 1.72 -1.14
C CYS A 93 -12.60 0.79 -1.59
N LYS A 94 -12.27 -0.26 -2.32
CA LYS A 94 -13.25 -1.20 -2.86
C LYS A 94 -13.88 -2.07 -1.78
N GLU A 95 -13.08 -2.55 -0.82
CA GLU A 95 -13.54 -3.43 0.26
C GLU A 95 -14.48 -2.71 1.22
N TYR A 96 -14.25 -1.41 1.44
CA TYR A 96 -15.06 -0.57 2.32
C TYR A 96 -16.21 0.12 1.59
N ASN A 97 -16.31 -0.07 0.27
CA ASN A 97 -17.29 0.59 -0.59
C ASN A 97 -17.31 2.12 -0.40
N TYR A 98 -16.14 2.71 -0.28
CA TYR A 98 -15.93 4.13 -0.06
C TYR A 98 -15.29 4.77 -1.27
N TYR A 99 -15.75 5.94 -1.63
CA TYR A 99 -15.04 6.82 -2.55
C TYR A 99 -15.31 8.28 -2.23
N THR A 100 -14.36 9.14 -2.53
CA THR A 100 -14.55 10.60 -2.54
C THR A 100 -13.73 11.22 -3.65
N ILE A 101 -14.19 12.34 -4.17
CA ILE A 101 -13.55 13.08 -5.24
C ILE A 101 -13.11 14.43 -4.68
N PHE A 102 -11.86 14.77 -4.92
CA PHE A 102 -11.27 16.05 -4.58
C PHE A 102 -11.13 16.91 -5.83
N GLU A 103 -11.65 18.11 -5.80
CA GLU A 103 -11.42 19.10 -6.84
C GLU A 103 -10.15 19.90 -6.53
N TYR A 104 -9.25 20.00 -7.48
CA TYR A 104 -7.98 20.73 -7.31
C TYR A 104 -8.20 22.18 -6.87
N GLU A 105 -9.19 22.86 -7.41
CA GLU A 105 -9.51 24.25 -7.05
C GLU A 105 -9.94 24.41 -5.59
N HIS A 106 -10.67 23.44 -5.04
CA HIS A 106 -11.02 23.41 -3.63
C HIS A 106 -9.80 23.17 -2.73
N MET A 107 -8.83 22.43 -3.23
CA MET A 107 -7.60 22.14 -2.52
C MET A 107 -6.68 23.36 -2.37
N LEU A 108 -6.78 24.34 -3.27
CA LEU A 108 -6.06 25.60 -3.17
C LEU A 108 -6.47 26.47 -1.97
N GLN A 109 -7.58 26.16 -1.32
CA GLN A 109 -8.02 26.82 -0.08
C GLN A 109 -7.23 26.36 1.15
N PHE A 110 -6.55 25.21 1.05
CA PHE A 110 -5.65 24.71 2.08
C PHE A 110 -4.23 25.21 1.81
N PRO A 111 -3.39 25.35 2.87
CA PRO A 111 -2.02 25.78 2.70
C PRO A 111 -1.21 24.96 1.70
N ASP A 112 -1.55 23.67 1.61
CA ASP A 112 -1.09 22.78 0.57
C ASP A 112 -2.05 21.58 0.42
N PHE A 113 -1.93 20.89 -0.71
CA PHE A 113 -2.71 19.69 -1.02
C PHE A 113 -2.39 18.54 -0.04
N ALA A 114 -1.11 18.40 0.32
CA ALA A 114 -0.67 17.36 1.22
C ALA A 114 -1.36 17.45 2.59
N GLY A 115 -1.47 18.66 3.14
CA GLY A 115 -2.18 18.90 4.40
C GLY A 115 -3.66 18.56 4.32
N ALA A 116 -4.32 18.94 3.23
CA ALA A 116 -5.73 18.64 3.01
C ALA A 116 -5.99 17.12 2.96
N VAL A 117 -5.21 16.40 2.16
CA VAL A 117 -5.34 14.93 2.05
C VAL A 117 -4.97 14.25 3.36
N SER A 118 -3.93 14.70 4.05
CA SER A 118 -3.53 14.15 5.36
C SER A 118 -4.67 14.22 6.38
N ASN A 119 -5.37 15.35 6.45
CA ASN A 119 -6.51 15.49 7.34
C ASN A 119 -7.63 14.50 6.99
N ILE A 120 -7.98 14.40 5.72
CA ILE A 120 -9.07 13.52 5.29
C ILE A 120 -8.75 12.05 5.56
N ILE A 121 -7.55 11.59 5.22
CA ILE A 121 -7.19 10.18 5.47
C ILE A 121 -7.08 9.87 6.96
N SER A 122 -6.64 10.80 7.79
CA SER A 122 -6.59 10.63 9.24
C SER A 122 -7.98 10.59 9.88
N GLU A 123 -8.98 11.26 9.30
CA GLU A 123 -10.37 11.19 9.76
C GLU A 123 -11.03 9.84 9.42
N LEU A 124 -10.54 9.13 8.40
CA LEU A 124 -11.03 7.81 8.03
C LEU A 124 -10.63 6.72 9.03
N GLY A 125 -9.49 6.87 9.66
CA GLY A 125 -8.95 5.91 10.62
C GLY A 125 -7.44 6.02 10.77
N ASP A 126 -6.86 5.01 11.43
CA ASP A 126 -5.41 4.92 11.63
C ASP A 126 -4.69 4.64 10.29
N VAL A 127 -3.73 5.48 9.94
CA VAL A 127 -2.93 5.35 8.71
C VAL A 127 -1.63 4.60 9.01
N TYR A 128 -1.34 3.57 8.25
CA TYR A 128 -0.17 2.71 8.46
C TYR A 128 0.90 2.85 7.37
N SER A 129 0.51 3.14 6.14
CA SER A 129 1.45 3.22 5.01
C SER A 129 0.93 4.13 3.91
N ILE A 130 1.84 4.84 3.27
CA ILE A 130 1.59 5.67 2.08
C ILE A 130 2.73 5.40 1.10
N GLU A 131 2.42 4.77 -0.03
CA GLU A 131 3.41 4.38 -1.03
C GLU A 131 2.88 4.62 -2.45
N ASN A 132 3.77 4.73 -3.42
CA ASN A 132 3.38 4.62 -4.82
C ASN A 132 2.93 3.20 -5.12
N ASP A 133 1.87 3.04 -5.92
CA ASP A 133 1.56 1.74 -6.47
C ASP A 133 2.61 1.31 -7.52
N SER A 134 2.55 0.05 -7.94
CA SER A 134 3.54 -0.52 -8.87
C SER A 134 3.52 0.15 -10.24
N THR A 135 2.43 0.83 -10.61
CA THR A 135 2.28 1.53 -11.89
C THR A 135 2.71 3.00 -11.80
N GLY A 136 2.84 3.55 -10.59
CA GLY A 136 3.08 4.98 -10.35
C GLY A 136 1.89 5.87 -10.69
N GLY A 137 0.73 5.30 -11.00
CA GLY A 137 -0.50 6.03 -11.35
C GLY A 137 -1.40 6.34 -10.16
N ALA A 138 -1.15 5.75 -9.00
CA ALA A 138 -1.89 5.96 -7.77
C ALA A 138 -0.97 5.97 -6.56
N LEU A 139 -1.42 6.59 -5.47
CA LEU A 139 -0.87 6.35 -4.14
C LEU A 139 -1.69 5.26 -3.46
N GLU A 140 -1.00 4.28 -2.91
CA GLU A 140 -1.57 3.20 -2.12
C GLU A 140 -1.44 3.56 -0.65
N ILE A 141 -2.58 3.73 0.02
CA ILE A 141 -2.67 4.20 1.40
C ILE A 141 -3.37 3.12 2.22
N TRP A 142 -2.70 2.60 3.23
CA TRP A 142 -3.29 1.61 4.13
C TRP A 142 -3.85 2.30 5.35
N ILE A 143 -5.17 2.20 5.51
CA ILE A 143 -5.93 2.82 6.59
C ILE A 143 -6.76 1.73 7.27
N LYS A 144 -6.79 1.75 8.60
CA LYS A 144 -7.72 0.93 9.38
C LYS A 144 -8.92 1.80 9.76
N PRO A 145 -10.06 1.74 9.05
CA PRO A 145 -11.24 2.50 9.39
C PRO A 145 -11.78 2.13 10.77
N GLU A 146 -12.49 3.06 11.38
CA GLU A 146 -13.15 2.78 12.66
C GLU A 146 -14.13 1.61 12.52
N GLY A 147 -14.00 0.63 13.43
CA GLY A 147 -14.81 -0.59 13.42
C GLY A 147 -14.21 -1.75 12.61
N GLU A 148 -13.14 -1.51 11.86
CA GLU A 148 -12.41 -2.57 11.16
C GLU A 148 -11.29 -3.15 12.03
N GLU A 149 -11.08 -4.46 11.91
CA GLU A 149 -10.04 -5.15 12.69
C GLU A 149 -8.65 -5.03 12.07
N THR A 150 -8.58 -4.81 10.77
CA THR A 150 -7.34 -4.77 10.00
C THR A 150 -7.32 -3.61 9.01
N PRO A 151 -6.13 -3.09 8.63
CA PRO A 151 -6.01 -2.07 7.62
C PRO A 151 -6.56 -2.53 6.25
N LEU A 152 -7.18 -1.61 5.54
CA LEU A 152 -7.65 -1.75 4.17
C LEU A 152 -6.85 -0.83 3.25
N VAL A 153 -6.76 -1.19 1.97
CA VAL A 153 -6.06 -0.37 0.99
C VAL A 153 -6.98 0.65 0.36
N PHE A 154 -6.55 1.92 0.42
CA PHE A 154 -7.16 3.04 -0.28
C PHE A 154 -6.24 3.48 -1.41
N TYR A 155 -6.82 3.81 -2.54
CA TYR A 155 -6.09 4.31 -3.72
C TYR A 155 -6.44 5.77 -3.95
N LEU A 156 -5.42 6.63 -4.02
CA LEU A 156 -5.55 8.03 -4.44
C LEU A 156 -4.96 8.16 -5.84
N PHE A 157 -5.76 8.60 -6.81
CA PHE A 157 -5.35 8.71 -8.20
C PHE A 157 -6.02 9.89 -8.91
N PRO A 158 -5.39 10.42 -9.97
CA PRO A 158 -5.99 11.44 -10.81
C PRO A 158 -7.25 10.91 -11.49
N TYR A 159 -8.26 11.75 -11.52
CA TYR A 159 -9.56 11.45 -12.12
C TYR A 159 -10.04 12.60 -12.97
N ASP A 160 -10.13 12.39 -14.26
CA ASP A 160 -10.69 13.34 -15.24
C ASP A 160 -11.61 12.67 -16.25
#